data_5a361e70878e65509fe585f42202d4f6
#
_entry.id   5a361e70878e65509fe585f42202d4f6
#
_cell.length_a   1.000
_cell.length_b   1.000
_cell.length_c   1.000
_cell.angle_alpha   90.00
_cell.angle_beta   90.00
_cell.angle_gamma   90.00
#
_symmetry.space_group_name_H-M   'P 1'
#
loop_
_entity.id
_entity.type
_entity.pdbx_description
1 polymer ?
#
loop_
_entity_poly.entity_id
_entity_poly.type
_entity_poly.pdbx_seq_one_letter_code
_entity_poly.pdbx_strand_id
1 'polypeptide(L)'
;MKHKLNERIKNFNITILMSLFLLFSCGSGQQAVDAGKTGTEGGEQQGVGSLSEVISSARQLFLDAFVSFGNLLKGVLGLTVDTTKKEVGEQLGEVGDAVKVVKDKLEGMKENEQFNLIKDKAETTITNAIDILKKIVEGTNKIKEATKDAGDKIASATADNNDAKQADAASVKGLVEGINLIYGAAKDAGTEPKGDANKPIADSKEIGNLFNATANAADATALKAAHVALNAASGADILAAIEAAKGSTSNNAADITAAKDAFDIAVANKKEGNAHADVREKGPVIAAGLALKAMAKGGKLATSNNAPKDGINAVLIGVVSKTVNEIVSTIRKTVDKCLKDIDDCIKKDPSSEVKSK
;
A
#
# COMPACT_ATOMS: atom_id res chain seq x y z
N MET A 1 18.91 -16.12 20.29
CA MET A 1 17.97 -16.50 19.22
C MET A 1 17.77 -15.40 18.18
N LYS A 2 17.68 -14.11 18.54
CA LYS A 2 17.46 -12.98 17.61
C LYS A 2 18.53 -12.82 16.51
N HIS A 3 19.80 -13.10 16.79
CA HIS A 3 20.90 -12.97 15.81
C HIS A 3 20.81 -14.00 14.67
N LYS A 4 20.36 -15.22 14.94
CA LYS A 4 20.20 -16.28 13.93
C LYS A 4 18.98 -16.06 13.02
N LEU A 5 17.98 -15.32 13.48
CA LEU A 5 16.80 -14.99 12.68
C LEU A 5 17.13 -13.90 11.66
N ASN A 6 17.88 -12.87 12.05
CA ASN A 6 18.31 -11.80 11.14
C ASN A 6 19.26 -12.29 10.03
N GLU A 7 20.14 -13.25 10.34
CA GLU A 7 20.99 -13.86 9.30
C GLU A 7 20.19 -14.74 8.33
N ARG A 8 19.15 -15.43 8.82
CA ARG A 8 18.26 -16.21 7.94
C ARG A 8 17.44 -15.32 7.02
N ILE A 9 16.99 -14.16 7.48
CA ILE A 9 16.25 -13.17 6.67
C ILE A 9 17.15 -12.53 5.62
N LYS A 10 18.40 -12.16 5.98
CA LYS A 10 19.38 -11.64 5.01
C LYS A 10 19.76 -12.68 3.96
N ASN A 11 19.96 -13.93 4.36
CA ASN A 11 20.29 -15.01 3.43
C ASN A 11 19.11 -15.40 2.55
N PHE A 12 17.85 -15.26 3.03
CA PHE A 12 16.65 -15.54 2.26
C PHE A 12 16.45 -14.49 1.15
N ASN A 13 16.66 -13.20 1.45
CA ASN A 13 16.61 -12.12 0.45
C ASN A 13 17.72 -12.26 -0.60
N ILE A 14 18.93 -12.64 -0.20
CA ILE A 14 20.05 -12.86 -1.13
C ILE A 14 19.80 -14.10 -1.99
N THR A 15 19.20 -15.16 -1.45
CA THR A 15 18.89 -16.37 -2.20
C THR A 15 17.79 -16.14 -3.24
N ILE A 16 16.77 -15.35 -2.93
CA ILE A 16 15.74 -14.93 -3.88
C ILE A 16 16.33 -14.02 -4.97
N LEU A 17 17.17 -13.06 -4.59
CA LEU A 17 17.87 -12.22 -5.57
C LEU A 17 18.81 -13.03 -6.48
N MET A 18 19.56 -13.99 -5.92
CA MET A 18 20.46 -14.85 -6.70
C MET A 18 19.70 -15.84 -7.59
N SER A 19 18.57 -16.39 -7.15
CA SER A 19 17.74 -17.24 -8.01
C SER A 19 17.09 -16.44 -9.13
N LEU A 20 16.73 -15.15 -8.92
CA LEU A 20 16.31 -14.26 -9.99
C LEU A 20 17.45 -14.02 -11.01
N PHE A 21 18.70 -13.82 -10.56
CA PHE A 21 19.84 -13.64 -11.46
C PHE A 21 20.20 -14.91 -12.25
N LEU A 22 20.04 -16.10 -11.66
CA LEU A 22 20.31 -17.38 -12.35
C LEU A 22 19.26 -17.71 -13.42
N LEU A 23 18.02 -17.23 -13.28
CA LEU A 23 17.00 -17.39 -14.32
C LEU A 23 17.22 -16.45 -15.52
N PHE A 24 17.99 -15.37 -15.37
CA PHE A 24 18.37 -14.51 -16.47
C PHE A 24 19.56 -15.04 -17.31
N SER A 25 20.33 -16.00 -16.76
CA SER A 25 21.54 -16.53 -17.42
C SER A 25 21.31 -17.78 -18.29
N CYS A 26 20.09 -18.32 -18.34
CA CYS A 26 19.79 -19.56 -19.08
C CYS A 26 18.93 -19.31 -20.32
N GLY A 27 19.33 -18.38 -21.15
CA GLY A 27 18.68 -18.00 -22.42
C GLY A 27 19.56 -18.16 -23.66
N SER A 28 20.58 -19.01 -23.62
CA SER A 28 21.29 -19.41 -24.86
C SER A 28 22.04 -20.73 -24.64
N GLY A 29 21.47 -21.84 -25.07
CA GLY A 29 22.15 -23.13 -25.04
C GLY A 29 21.25 -24.27 -25.47
N GLN A 30 21.36 -24.62 -26.73
CA GLN A 30 20.78 -25.80 -27.34
C GLN A 30 20.99 -27.07 -26.52
N GLN A 31 19.92 -27.90 -26.40
CA GLN A 31 20.10 -29.33 -26.54
C GLN A 31 18.84 -29.97 -27.16
N ALA A 32 19.08 -30.63 -28.25
CA ALA A 32 18.16 -31.42 -29.02
C ALA A 32 17.78 -32.69 -28.27
N VAL A 33 16.49 -33.07 -28.34
CA VAL A 33 16.08 -34.47 -28.31
C VAL A 33 15.13 -34.68 -29.47
N ASP A 34 15.53 -35.63 -30.27
CA ASP A 34 14.95 -36.11 -31.49
C ASP A 34 13.63 -36.90 -31.22
N ALA A 35 12.66 -36.72 -32.09
CA ALA A 35 11.90 -37.72 -32.80
C ALA A 35 10.53 -37.22 -33.29
N GLY A 36 10.35 -37.21 -34.57
CA GLY A 36 9.06 -37.52 -35.23
C GLY A 36 8.36 -36.38 -35.97
N LYS A 37 8.83 -36.18 -37.23
CA LYS A 37 8.10 -35.71 -38.43
C LYS A 37 6.61 -35.39 -38.29
N THR A 38 6.20 -34.20 -38.64
CA THR A 38 5.58 -33.85 -39.94
C THR A 38 5.43 -32.33 -40.02
N GLY A 39 5.78 -31.76 -41.18
CA GLY A 39 5.81 -30.33 -41.42
C GLY A 39 4.43 -29.70 -41.52
N THR A 40 4.41 -28.40 -41.22
CA THR A 40 3.72 -27.41 -42.06
C THR A 40 4.17 -26.00 -41.62
N GLU A 41 4.37 -25.15 -42.58
CA GLU A 41 4.76 -23.77 -42.51
C GLU A 41 3.91 -22.93 -41.52
N GLY A 42 4.54 -22.09 -40.70
CA GLY A 42 3.86 -21.15 -39.81
C GLY A 42 4.82 -20.37 -38.94
N GLY A 43 5.70 -19.55 -39.55
CA GLY A 43 6.69 -18.75 -38.83
C GLY A 43 6.16 -17.57 -38.02
N GLU A 44 4.84 -17.31 -38.00
CA GLU A 44 4.25 -16.14 -37.32
C GLU A 44 3.69 -16.45 -35.90
N GLN A 45 3.46 -17.70 -35.55
CA GLN A 45 2.92 -18.08 -34.25
C GLN A 45 3.94 -18.14 -33.11
N GLN A 46 5.22 -18.29 -33.41
CA GLN A 46 6.26 -18.39 -32.37
C GLN A 46 6.52 -17.05 -31.64
N GLY A 47 6.39 -15.91 -32.34
CA GLY A 47 6.67 -14.60 -31.72
C GLY A 47 5.61 -14.18 -30.69
N VAL A 48 4.34 -14.42 -30.98
CA VAL A 48 3.24 -14.05 -30.09
C VAL A 48 3.18 -14.98 -28.86
N GLY A 49 3.47 -16.29 -29.06
CA GLY A 49 3.58 -17.24 -27.96
C GLY A 49 4.66 -16.83 -26.95
N SER A 50 5.83 -16.43 -27.42
CA SER A 50 6.95 -15.96 -26.57
C SER A 50 6.59 -14.72 -25.74
N LEU A 51 5.85 -13.75 -26.30
CA LEU A 51 5.41 -12.56 -25.57
C LEU A 51 4.34 -12.88 -24.53
N SER A 52 3.41 -13.78 -24.83
CA SER A 52 2.43 -14.27 -23.85
C SER A 52 3.13 -15.01 -22.69
N GLU A 53 4.20 -15.75 -22.97
CA GLU A 53 5.03 -16.39 -21.94
C GLU A 53 5.74 -15.36 -21.05
N VAL A 54 6.23 -14.25 -21.61
CA VAL A 54 6.83 -13.15 -20.83
C VAL A 54 5.80 -12.54 -19.87
N ILE A 55 4.57 -12.30 -20.34
CA ILE A 55 3.49 -11.77 -19.47
C ILE A 55 3.10 -12.80 -18.39
N SER A 56 2.96 -14.07 -18.76
CA SER A 56 2.66 -15.15 -17.81
C SER A 56 3.77 -15.28 -16.76
N SER A 57 5.03 -15.23 -17.18
CA SER A 57 6.20 -15.22 -16.28
C SER A 57 6.23 -13.99 -15.38
N ALA A 58 5.94 -12.80 -15.91
CA ALA A 58 5.87 -11.57 -15.11
C ALA A 58 4.77 -11.67 -14.05
N ARG A 59 3.59 -12.20 -14.42
CA ARG A 59 2.49 -12.42 -13.50
C ARG A 59 2.83 -13.44 -12.43
N GLN A 60 3.44 -14.57 -12.79
CA GLN A 60 3.84 -15.58 -11.81
C GLN A 60 4.86 -15.04 -10.81
N LEU A 61 5.88 -14.32 -11.27
CA LEU A 61 6.86 -13.68 -10.40
C LEU A 61 6.23 -12.68 -9.44
N PHE A 62 5.27 -11.89 -9.90
CA PHE A 62 4.53 -10.98 -9.04
C PHE A 62 3.71 -11.76 -8.00
N LEU A 63 2.99 -12.81 -8.43
CA LEU A 63 2.21 -13.64 -7.52
C LEU A 63 3.10 -14.35 -6.48
N ASP A 64 4.26 -14.85 -6.87
CA ASP A 64 5.20 -15.52 -5.97
C ASP A 64 5.79 -14.53 -4.96
N ALA A 65 6.19 -13.32 -5.41
CA ALA A 65 6.62 -12.25 -4.54
C ALA A 65 5.48 -11.81 -3.60
N PHE A 66 4.25 -11.73 -4.12
CA PHE A 66 3.07 -11.36 -3.35
C PHE A 66 2.65 -12.45 -2.35
N VAL A 67 2.75 -13.74 -2.72
CA VAL A 67 2.50 -14.88 -1.81
C VAL A 67 3.57 -14.94 -0.74
N SER A 68 4.84 -14.71 -1.07
CA SER A 68 5.93 -14.61 -0.09
C SER A 68 5.70 -13.45 0.86
N PHE A 69 5.28 -12.30 0.34
CA PHE A 69 4.84 -11.15 1.13
C PHE A 69 3.56 -11.45 1.91
N GLY A 70 2.58 -12.15 1.33
CA GLY A 70 1.35 -12.60 2.02
C GLY A 70 1.63 -13.63 3.12
N ASN A 71 2.65 -14.46 2.99
CA ASN A 71 3.14 -15.34 4.06
C ASN A 71 3.94 -14.56 5.11
N LEU A 72 4.68 -13.53 4.70
CA LEU A 72 5.27 -12.54 5.58
C LEU A 72 4.16 -11.74 6.29
N LEU A 73 3.11 -11.32 5.56
CA LEU A 73 1.92 -10.69 6.12
C LEU A 73 1.07 -11.64 6.99
N LYS A 74 1.00 -12.94 6.71
CA LYS A 74 0.39 -13.92 7.63
C LYS A 74 1.19 -14.05 8.93
N GLY A 75 2.52 -13.81 8.87
CA GLY A 75 3.37 -13.60 10.04
C GLY A 75 3.33 -12.18 10.60
N VAL A 76 2.85 -11.19 9.83
CA VAL A 76 2.97 -9.74 10.05
C VAL A 76 1.59 -9.04 10.02
N LEU A 77 0.52 -9.67 9.56
CA LEU A 77 -0.87 -9.27 9.85
C LEU A 77 -1.24 -9.46 11.33
N GLY A 78 -0.35 -10.07 12.13
CA GLY A 78 -0.14 -9.66 13.47
C GLY A 78 0.72 -8.41 13.54
N LEU A 79 0.24 -7.24 13.05
CA LEU A 79 0.80 -6.01 13.57
C LEU A 79 0.64 -6.11 15.08
N THR A 80 1.77 -6.15 15.78
CA THR A 80 1.81 -6.33 17.22
C THR A 80 2.09 -4.99 17.89
N VAL A 81 1.96 -4.96 19.19
CA VAL A 81 2.38 -3.80 19.99
C VAL A 81 3.88 -3.44 19.79
N ASP A 82 4.66 -4.36 19.25
CA ASP A 82 6.11 -4.17 19.02
C ASP A 82 6.46 -3.71 17.62
N THR A 83 5.51 -3.74 16.68
CA THR A 83 5.75 -3.30 15.30
C THR A 83 6.09 -1.81 15.27
N THR A 84 7.19 -1.47 14.63
CA THR A 84 7.61 -0.08 14.45
C THR A 84 6.98 0.54 13.21
N LYS A 85 6.87 1.86 13.20
CA LYS A 85 6.40 2.63 12.04
C LYS A 85 7.31 2.45 10.83
N LYS A 86 8.63 2.35 11.08
CA LYS A 86 9.64 2.05 10.06
C LYS A 86 9.41 0.70 9.40
N GLU A 87 9.15 -0.36 10.18
CA GLU A 87 8.88 -1.70 9.65
C GLU A 87 7.65 -1.69 8.72
N VAL A 88 6.60 -0.95 9.05
CA VAL A 88 5.42 -0.79 8.17
C VAL A 88 5.81 -0.18 6.83
N GLY A 89 6.63 0.87 6.84
CA GLY A 89 7.09 1.50 5.60
C GLY A 89 8.04 0.62 4.79
N GLU A 90 8.94 -0.11 5.45
CA GLU A 90 9.85 -1.07 4.80
C GLU A 90 9.05 -2.18 4.10
N GLN A 91 8.02 -2.73 4.75
CA GLN A 91 7.16 -3.76 4.17
C GLN A 91 6.41 -3.26 2.93
N LEU A 92 5.86 -2.03 2.97
CA LEU A 92 5.23 -1.43 1.79
C LEU A 92 6.27 -1.14 0.70
N GLY A 93 7.51 -0.80 1.05
CA GLY A 93 8.62 -0.68 0.12
C GLY A 93 8.94 -2.01 -0.59
N GLU A 94 8.94 -3.13 0.14
CA GLU A 94 9.16 -4.47 -0.45
C GLU A 94 8.07 -4.83 -1.48
N VAL A 95 6.80 -4.43 -1.22
CA VAL A 95 5.74 -4.57 -2.23
C VAL A 95 6.05 -3.75 -3.48
N GLY A 96 6.55 -2.53 -3.29
CA GLY A 96 6.99 -1.66 -4.39
C GLY A 96 8.13 -2.28 -5.21
N ASP A 97 9.10 -2.90 -4.55
CA ASP A 97 10.21 -3.60 -5.20
C ASP A 97 9.70 -4.77 -6.06
N ALA A 98 8.70 -5.53 -5.60
CA ALA A 98 8.06 -6.58 -6.39
C ALA A 98 7.33 -6.01 -7.63
N VAL A 99 6.63 -4.88 -7.48
CA VAL A 99 5.99 -4.19 -8.61
C VAL A 99 7.02 -3.66 -9.60
N LYS A 100 8.16 -3.16 -9.11
CA LYS A 100 9.28 -2.71 -9.95
C LYS A 100 9.80 -3.81 -10.86
N VAL A 101 9.94 -5.05 -10.34
CA VAL A 101 10.37 -6.20 -11.16
C VAL A 101 9.40 -6.44 -12.32
N VAL A 102 8.09 -6.34 -12.09
CA VAL A 102 7.08 -6.45 -13.16
C VAL A 102 7.24 -5.33 -14.18
N LYS A 103 7.36 -4.09 -13.70
CA LYS A 103 7.56 -2.92 -14.55
C LYS A 103 8.78 -3.07 -15.46
N ASP A 104 9.93 -3.43 -14.87
CA ASP A 104 11.19 -3.59 -15.60
C ASP A 104 11.09 -4.71 -16.68
N LYS A 105 10.34 -5.78 -16.41
CA LYS A 105 10.06 -6.83 -17.42
C LYS A 105 9.20 -6.31 -18.57
N LEU A 106 8.20 -5.48 -18.31
CA LEU A 106 7.38 -4.87 -19.35
C LEU A 106 8.19 -3.87 -20.20
N GLU A 107 9.10 -3.13 -19.58
CA GLU A 107 10.05 -2.26 -20.31
C GLU A 107 10.96 -3.08 -21.23
N GLY A 108 11.59 -4.14 -20.69
CA GLY A 108 12.44 -5.04 -21.49
C GLY A 108 11.69 -5.77 -22.62
N MET A 109 10.38 -6.01 -22.45
CA MET A 109 9.56 -6.59 -23.51
C MET A 109 9.46 -5.63 -24.72
N LYS A 110 9.41 -4.32 -24.52
CA LYS A 110 9.36 -3.31 -25.61
C LYS A 110 10.66 -3.26 -26.42
N GLU A 111 11.77 -3.71 -25.85
CA GLU A 111 13.08 -3.78 -26.50
C GLU A 111 13.27 -5.07 -27.34
N ASN A 112 12.35 -6.03 -27.22
CA ASN A 112 12.42 -7.29 -27.95
C ASN A 112 11.99 -7.09 -29.41
N GLU A 113 12.76 -7.64 -30.37
CA GLU A 113 12.45 -7.54 -31.82
C GLU A 113 11.06 -8.11 -32.15
N GLN A 114 10.61 -9.14 -31.41
CA GLN A 114 9.28 -9.72 -31.59
C GLN A 114 8.15 -8.76 -31.20
N PHE A 115 8.44 -7.74 -30.38
CA PHE A 115 7.48 -6.72 -30.03
C PHE A 115 6.98 -5.95 -31.26
N ASN A 116 7.81 -5.81 -32.29
CA ASN A 116 7.42 -5.14 -33.52
C ASN A 116 6.22 -5.80 -34.23
N LEU A 117 5.98 -7.10 -34.00
CA LEU A 117 4.83 -7.82 -34.55
C LEU A 117 3.49 -7.41 -33.95
N ILE A 118 3.51 -6.92 -32.72
CA ILE A 118 2.31 -6.53 -31.96
C ILE A 118 2.29 -5.04 -31.60
N LYS A 119 3.32 -4.27 -32.04
CA LYS A 119 3.53 -2.88 -31.63
C LYS A 119 2.28 -2.03 -31.80
N ASP A 120 1.68 -2.05 -32.98
CA ASP A 120 0.51 -1.22 -33.32
C ASP A 120 -0.70 -1.49 -32.42
N LYS A 121 -0.79 -2.69 -31.84
CA LYS A 121 -1.92 -3.11 -30.99
C LYS A 121 -1.63 -2.97 -29.49
N ALA A 122 -0.40 -3.31 -29.09
CA ALA A 122 -0.07 -3.49 -27.68
C ALA A 122 0.74 -2.32 -27.08
N GLU A 123 1.40 -1.47 -27.88
CA GLU A 123 2.29 -0.43 -27.36
C GLU A 123 1.61 0.51 -26.37
N THR A 124 0.41 0.99 -26.71
CA THR A 124 -0.34 1.90 -25.84
C THR A 124 -0.72 1.22 -24.51
N THR A 125 -1.20 -0.03 -24.57
CA THR A 125 -1.61 -0.78 -23.38
C THR A 125 -0.42 -1.05 -22.45
N ILE A 126 0.72 -1.46 -23.03
CA ILE A 126 1.95 -1.73 -22.28
C ILE A 126 2.52 -0.43 -21.69
N THR A 127 2.55 0.65 -22.44
CA THR A 127 3.04 1.95 -21.97
C THR A 127 2.17 2.45 -20.80
N ASN A 128 0.84 2.39 -20.93
CA ASN A 128 -0.07 2.76 -19.86
C ASN A 128 0.15 1.88 -18.60
N ALA A 129 0.33 0.58 -18.77
CA ALA A 129 0.62 -0.31 -17.65
C ALA A 129 1.95 0.07 -16.97
N ILE A 130 3.01 0.33 -17.71
CA ILE A 130 4.30 0.78 -17.17
C ILE A 130 4.13 2.07 -16.36
N ASP A 131 3.39 3.06 -16.88
CA ASP A 131 3.14 4.33 -16.19
C ASP A 131 2.34 4.14 -14.89
N ILE A 132 1.34 3.25 -14.90
CA ILE A 132 0.57 2.89 -13.71
C ILE A 132 1.49 2.22 -12.66
N LEU A 133 2.28 1.22 -13.07
CA LEU A 133 3.19 0.52 -12.17
C LEU A 133 4.27 1.47 -11.61
N LYS A 134 4.75 2.41 -12.41
CA LYS A 134 5.69 3.45 -11.97
C LYS A 134 5.11 4.28 -10.83
N LYS A 135 3.84 4.70 -10.91
CA LYS A 135 3.17 5.45 -9.83
C LYS A 135 3.08 4.62 -8.54
N ILE A 136 2.83 3.31 -8.63
CA ILE A 136 2.82 2.43 -7.47
C ILE A 136 4.20 2.37 -6.82
N VAL A 137 5.26 2.16 -7.61
CA VAL A 137 6.65 2.13 -7.11
C VAL A 137 7.03 3.45 -6.44
N GLU A 138 6.71 4.58 -7.07
CA GLU A 138 6.94 5.90 -6.49
C GLU A 138 6.17 6.10 -5.19
N GLY A 139 4.90 5.66 -5.14
CA GLY A 139 4.05 5.76 -3.96
C GLY A 139 4.59 4.97 -2.78
N THR A 140 4.97 3.71 -3.00
CA THR A 140 5.55 2.85 -1.95
C THR A 140 6.91 3.37 -1.47
N ASN A 141 7.74 3.90 -2.36
CA ASN A 141 9.01 4.52 -2.00
C ASN A 141 8.80 5.79 -1.16
N LYS A 142 7.80 6.64 -1.49
CA LYS A 142 7.46 7.80 -0.66
C LYS A 142 7.03 7.40 0.74
N ILE A 143 6.22 6.33 0.89
CA ILE A 143 5.81 5.82 2.20
C ILE A 143 7.04 5.33 2.99
N LYS A 144 7.90 4.53 2.37
CA LYS A 144 9.15 4.02 2.97
C LYS A 144 10.05 5.19 3.44
N GLU A 145 10.23 6.19 2.60
CA GLU A 145 11.04 7.37 2.93
C GLU A 145 10.43 8.20 4.06
N ALA A 146 9.10 8.37 4.06
CA ALA A 146 8.37 9.10 5.10
C ALA A 146 8.48 8.44 6.48
N THR A 147 8.75 7.15 6.55
CA THR A 147 8.82 6.37 7.79
C THR A 147 10.24 5.92 8.16
N LYS A 148 11.26 6.16 7.33
CA LYS A 148 12.62 5.61 7.48
C LYS A 148 13.26 5.87 8.85
N ASP A 149 12.99 7.03 9.43
CA ASP A 149 13.53 7.46 10.73
C ASP A 149 12.51 7.32 11.87
N ALA A 150 11.39 6.65 11.62
CA ALA A 150 10.32 6.47 12.59
C ALA A 150 10.50 5.17 13.39
N GLY A 151 11.48 5.13 14.29
CA GLY A 151 11.78 3.96 15.12
C GLY A 151 10.76 3.70 16.23
N ASP A 152 9.82 4.62 16.46
CA ASP A 152 8.71 4.42 17.42
C ASP A 152 7.77 3.30 16.95
N LYS A 153 7.10 2.65 17.90
CA LYS A 153 6.07 1.64 17.63
C LYS A 153 4.80 2.29 17.07
N ILE A 154 4.04 1.56 16.23
CA ILE A 154 2.70 1.99 15.80
C ILE A 154 1.73 2.06 16.99
N ALA A 155 1.83 1.12 17.92
CA ALA A 155 1.14 1.13 19.20
C ALA A 155 1.79 2.16 20.13
N SER A 156 1.62 3.45 19.80
CA SER A 156 2.36 4.55 20.44
C SER A 156 1.44 5.46 21.24
N ALA A 157 0.99 4.97 22.39
CA ALA A 157 0.49 5.84 23.44
C ALA A 157 1.67 6.50 24.19
N THR A 158 1.47 7.73 24.69
CA THR A 158 2.47 8.42 25.53
C THR A 158 2.66 7.71 26.86
N ALA A 159 3.62 8.14 27.69
CA ALA A 159 3.65 7.77 29.09
C ALA A 159 2.44 8.34 29.83
N ASP A 160 2.08 7.76 30.98
CA ASP A 160 0.92 8.18 31.75
C ASP A 160 0.97 9.69 32.09
N ASN A 161 -0.19 10.34 32.00
CA ASN A 161 -0.39 11.77 32.22
C ASN A 161 0.42 12.69 31.30
N ASN A 162 0.69 12.27 30.06
CA ASN A 162 1.28 13.10 29.04
C ASN A 162 0.33 13.31 27.88
N ASP A 163 0.32 14.55 27.35
CA ASP A 163 -0.41 14.93 26.15
C ASP A 163 0.04 14.12 24.93
N ALA A 164 -0.81 14.09 23.93
CA ALA A 164 -0.46 13.54 22.63
C ALA A 164 0.77 14.28 22.06
N LYS A 165 1.56 13.58 21.26
CA LYS A 165 2.65 14.17 20.50
C LYS A 165 2.24 14.36 19.05
N GLN A 166 2.61 15.49 18.51
CA GLN A 166 2.46 15.82 17.10
C GLN A 166 3.22 14.81 16.25
N ALA A 167 2.59 14.33 15.19
CA ALA A 167 3.33 13.66 14.13
C ALA A 167 4.13 14.68 13.32
N ASP A 168 5.30 14.28 12.85
CA ASP A 168 6.10 15.09 11.94
C ASP A 168 5.32 15.39 10.65
N ALA A 169 5.09 16.65 10.35
CA ALA A 169 4.25 17.07 9.24
C ALA A 169 4.81 16.64 7.87
N ALA A 170 6.14 16.58 7.72
CA ALA A 170 6.77 16.11 6.49
C ALA A 170 6.58 14.60 6.32
N SER A 171 6.67 13.84 7.42
CA SER A 171 6.35 12.41 7.43
C SER A 171 4.88 12.15 7.08
N VAL A 172 3.93 12.88 7.68
CA VAL A 172 2.50 12.77 7.33
C VAL A 172 2.26 13.11 5.86
N LYS A 173 2.87 14.19 5.36
CA LYS A 173 2.77 14.59 3.96
C LYS A 173 3.30 13.51 3.03
N GLY A 174 4.45 12.92 3.32
CA GLY A 174 5.02 11.83 2.54
C GLY A 174 4.12 10.59 2.51
N LEU A 175 3.49 10.23 3.64
CA LEU A 175 2.50 9.15 3.70
C LEU A 175 1.27 9.46 2.83
N VAL A 176 0.68 10.65 2.97
CA VAL A 176 -0.48 11.08 2.18
C VAL A 176 -0.15 11.08 0.69
N GLU A 177 0.98 11.67 0.27
CA GLU A 177 1.41 11.69 -1.13
C GLU A 177 1.66 10.29 -1.68
N GLY A 178 2.34 9.42 -0.91
CA GLY A 178 2.62 8.05 -1.32
C GLY A 178 1.35 7.23 -1.52
N ILE A 179 0.41 7.31 -0.57
CA ILE A 179 -0.90 6.64 -0.66
C ILE A 179 -1.70 7.19 -1.84
N ASN A 180 -1.67 8.50 -2.08
CA ASN A 180 -2.36 9.12 -3.20
C ASN A 180 -1.80 8.71 -4.58
N LEU A 181 -0.50 8.48 -4.70
CA LEU A 181 0.08 7.94 -5.93
C LEU A 181 -0.45 6.53 -6.22
N ILE A 182 -0.55 5.68 -5.20
CA ILE A 182 -1.10 4.32 -5.32
C ILE A 182 -2.59 4.37 -5.67
N TYR A 183 -3.36 5.23 -4.99
CA TYR A 183 -4.79 5.43 -5.28
C TYR A 183 -5.01 5.94 -6.71
N GLY A 184 -4.21 6.92 -7.15
CA GLY A 184 -4.22 7.44 -8.51
C GLY A 184 -3.89 6.39 -9.56
N ALA A 185 -2.87 5.54 -9.31
CA ALA A 185 -2.55 4.40 -10.17
C ALA A 185 -3.73 3.42 -10.31
N ALA A 186 -4.40 3.12 -9.20
CA ALA A 186 -5.59 2.27 -9.20
C ALA A 186 -6.76 2.91 -9.96
N LYS A 187 -6.94 4.22 -9.85
CA LYS A 187 -7.94 4.98 -10.61
C LYS A 187 -7.66 4.92 -12.11
N ASP A 188 -6.41 5.11 -12.52
CA ASP A 188 -6.01 5.02 -13.93
C ASP A 188 -6.24 3.61 -14.51
N ALA A 189 -6.10 2.57 -13.69
CA ALA A 189 -6.40 1.19 -14.06
C ALA A 189 -7.89 0.80 -13.92
N GLY A 190 -8.75 1.67 -13.37
CA GLY A 190 -10.15 1.35 -13.06
C GLY A 190 -10.33 0.35 -11.92
N THR A 191 -9.39 0.29 -10.99
CA THR A 191 -9.38 -0.65 -9.84
C THR A 191 -9.38 0.06 -8.50
N GLU A 192 -9.63 1.37 -8.47
CA GLU A 192 -9.64 2.16 -7.25
C GLU A 192 -10.62 1.58 -6.21
N PRO A 193 -10.23 1.58 -4.92
CA PRO A 193 -11.12 1.14 -3.86
C PRO A 193 -12.32 2.08 -3.75
N LYS A 194 -13.52 1.52 -3.70
CA LYS A 194 -14.77 2.27 -3.57
C LYS A 194 -15.05 2.55 -2.09
N GLY A 195 -14.50 3.64 -1.59
CA GLY A 195 -14.67 4.11 -0.23
C GLY A 195 -15.46 5.42 -0.15
N ASP A 196 -16.07 5.66 1.01
CA ASP A 196 -16.75 6.90 1.35
C ASP A 196 -16.02 7.62 2.49
N ALA A 197 -15.30 8.70 2.16
CA ALA A 197 -14.58 9.54 3.13
C ALA A 197 -15.53 10.20 4.15
N ASN A 198 -16.80 10.40 3.80
CA ASN A 198 -17.77 11.14 4.60
C ASN A 198 -18.78 10.22 5.31
N LYS A 199 -18.54 8.91 5.32
CA LYS A 199 -19.44 7.96 5.97
C LYS A 199 -19.72 8.37 7.40
N PRO A 200 -20.99 8.65 7.73
CA PRO A 200 -21.34 9.25 9.00
C PRO A 200 -21.27 8.24 10.14
N ILE A 201 -20.94 8.77 11.32
CA ILE A 201 -21.06 8.08 12.61
C ILE A 201 -21.81 8.97 13.59
N ALA A 202 -22.17 8.42 14.77
CA ALA A 202 -22.66 9.25 15.86
C ALA A 202 -21.59 10.27 16.28
N ASP A 203 -22.00 11.43 16.77
CA ASP A 203 -21.09 12.50 17.25
C ASP A 203 -20.04 11.92 18.19
N SER A 204 -18.80 11.94 17.76
CA SER A 204 -17.63 11.41 18.43
C SER A 204 -16.68 12.51 18.92
N LYS A 205 -17.25 13.62 19.40
CA LYS A 205 -16.48 14.78 19.91
C LYS A 205 -15.46 14.39 21.00
N GLU A 206 -15.73 13.34 21.74
CA GLU A 206 -14.86 12.81 22.81
C GLU A 206 -13.54 12.26 22.27
N ILE A 207 -13.40 12.02 20.97
CA ILE A 207 -12.13 11.62 20.34
C ILE A 207 -11.01 12.62 20.65
N GLY A 208 -11.37 13.88 20.87
CA GLY A 208 -10.43 14.94 21.29
C GLY A 208 -9.73 14.59 22.62
N ASN A 209 -10.33 13.80 23.50
CA ASN A 209 -9.71 13.39 24.78
C ASN A 209 -8.47 12.49 24.57
N LEU A 210 -8.29 11.87 23.39
CA LEU A 210 -7.06 11.15 23.06
C LEU A 210 -5.86 12.07 22.84
N PHE A 211 -6.06 13.39 22.88
CA PHE A 211 -5.03 14.38 22.64
C PHE A 211 -4.63 15.18 23.89
N ASN A 212 -5.31 14.97 25.04
CA ASN A 212 -5.08 15.71 26.27
C ASN A 212 -4.91 14.77 27.48
N ALA A 213 -3.81 14.94 28.21
CA ALA A 213 -3.51 14.14 29.41
C ALA A 213 -4.20 14.62 30.68
N THR A 214 -4.56 15.89 30.79
CA THR A 214 -4.84 16.51 32.07
C THR A 214 -6.25 16.33 32.59
N ALA A 215 -7.22 16.06 31.74
CA ALA A 215 -8.58 15.87 32.19
C ALA A 215 -9.28 14.83 31.29
N ASN A 216 -9.40 13.62 31.72
CA ASN A 216 -10.12 12.55 31.02
C ASN A 216 -9.43 12.08 29.72
N ALA A 217 -8.12 12.27 29.59
CA ALA A 217 -7.39 11.70 28.49
C ALA A 217 -7.72 10.22 28.36
N ALA A 218 -8.16 9.81 27.17
CA ALA A 218 -8.52 8.45 26.83
C ALA A 218 -9.41 7.78 27.89
N ASP A 219 -10.39 8.51 28.43
CA ASP A 219 -11.44 7.89 29.22
C ASP A 219 -12.19 6.84 28.38
N ALA A 220 -13.03 6.07 29.02
CA ALA A 220 -13.80 5.03 28.34
C ALA A 220 -14.65 5.57 27.17
N THR A 221 -15.06 6.85 27.21
CA THR A 221 -15.85 7.49 26.14
C THR A 221 -14.99 7.84 24.93
N ALA A 222 -13.76 8.36 25.13
CA ALA A 222 -12.84 8.63 24.05
C ALA A 222 -12.40 7.36 23.34
N LEU A 223 -12.10 6.31 24.09
CA LEU A 223 -11.77 5.00 23.53
C LEU A 223 -12.95 4.40 22.77
N LYS A 224 -14.18 4.51 23.31
CA LYS A 224 -15.40 4.09 22.62
C LYS A 224 -15.58 4.87 21.30
N ALA A 225 -15.38 6.18 21.28
CA ALA A 225 -15.46 6.99 20.07
C ALA A 225 -14.43 6.53 19.01
N ALA A 226 -13.20 6.22 19.43
CA ALA A 226 -12.17 5.68 18.52
C ALA A 226 -12.57 4.30 17.96
N HIS A 227 -13.12 3.41 18.77
CA HIS A 227 -13.63 2.12 18.31
C HIS A 227 -14.82 2.27 17.34
N VAL A 228 -15.73 3.23 17.60
CA VAL A 228 -16.84 3.52 16.67
C VAL A 228 -16.28 3.93 15.31
N ALA A 229 -15.32 4.85 15.26
CA ALA A 229 -14.68 5.27 14.02
C ALA A 229 -13.95 4.11 13.30
N LEU A 230 -13.15 3.34 14.04
CA LEU A 230 -12.46 2.16 13.52
C LEU A 230 -13.42 1.13 12.92
N ASN A 231 -14.52 0.83 13.62
CA ASN A 231 -15.47 -0.21 13.19
C ASN A 231 -16.34 0.25 12.03
N ALA A 232 -16.70 1.54 11.97
CA ALA A 232 -17.50 2.10 10.89
C ALA A 232 -16.74 2.22 9.55
N ALA A 233 -15.41 2.43 9.60
CA ALA A 233 -14.59 2.63 8.42
C ALA A 233 -14.03 1.29 7.91
N SER A 234 -14.22 1.02 6.62
CA SER A 234 -13.46 0.00 5.87
C SER A 234 -12.06 0.54 5.50
N GLY A 235 -11.17 -0.33 5.02
CA GLY A 235 -9.89 0.12 4.45
C GLY A 235 -10.08 1.09 3.28
N ALA A 236 -11.05 0.81 2.40
CA ALA A 236 -11.39 1.68 1.28
C ALA A 236 -11.87 3.07 1.73
N ASP A 237 -12.71 3.14 2.77
CA ASP A 237 -13.17 4.40 3.35
C ASP A 237 -12.00 5.21 3.94
N ILE A 238 -11.05 4.54 4.60
CA ILE A 238 -9.83 5.16 5.14
C ILE A 238 -8.97 5.73 4.01
N LEU A 239 -8.74 4.98 2.93
CA LEU A 239 -7.97 5.47 1.79
C LEU A 239 -8.66 6.66 1.10
N ALA A 240 -9.98 6.64 0.98
CA ALA A 240 -10.75 7.77 0.45
C ALA A 240 -10.60 9.03 1.34
N ALA A 241 -10.58 8.87 2.66
CA ALA A 241 -10.35 9.98 3.58
C ALA A 241 -8.90 10.52 3.55
N ILE A 242 -7.92 9.67 3.30
CA ILE A 242 -6.52 10.08 3.08
C ILE A 242 -6.41 10.82 1.73
N GLU A 243 -7.09 10.33 0.69
CA GLU A 243 -7.13 11.00 -0.62
C GLU A 243 -7.75 12.40 -0.51
N ALA A 244 -8.86 12.53 0.22
CA ALA A 244 -9.50 13.82 0.45
C ALA A 244 -8.59 14.83 1.21
N ALA A 245 -7.64 14.36 2.00
CA ALA A 245 -6.62 15.18 2.67
C ALA A 245 -5.43 15.57 1.77
N LYS A 246 -5.48 15.23 0.47
CA LYS A 246 -4.45 15.61 -0.50
C LYS A 246 -4.37 17.12 -0.64
N GLY A 247 -3.17 17.64 -0.42
CA GLY A 247 -2.92 19.08 -0.48
C GLY A 247 -3.15 19.81 0.82
N SER A 248 -3.60 19.13 1.87
CA SER A 248 -3.63 19.74 3.21
C SER A 248 -2.22 20.11 3.65
N THR A 249 -2.07 21.37 4.01
CA THR A 249 -0.86 21.94 4.59
C THR A 249 -1.24 22.48 5.95
N SER A 250 -1.11 21.65 6.98
CA SER A 250 -1.41 22.11 8.32
C SER A 250 -0.35 23.10 8.78
N ASN A 251 -0.69 24.36 8.73
CA ASN A 251 0.06 25.39 9.43
C ASN A 251 -0.53 25.68 10.83
N ASN A 252 -1.69 25.10 11.20
CA ASN A 252 -2.45 25.52 12.37
C ASN A 252 -3.04 24.42 13.25
N ALA A 253 -2.92 23.14 12.93
CA ALA A 253 -3.58 22.10 13.69
C ALA A 253 -2.70 21.57 14.85
N ALA A 254 -2.21 22.47 15.71
CA ALA A 254 -1.66 22.05 16.99
C ALA A 254 -2.75 21.47 17.93
N ASP A 255 -4.01 21.73 17.65
CA ASP A 255 -5.16 21.34 18.47
C ASP A 255 -6.20 20.59 17.64
N ILE A 256 -6.73 19.49 18.20
CA ILE A 256 -7.79 18.68 17.58
C ILE A 256 -9.07 19.47 17.36
N THR A 257 -9.30 20.55 18.07
CA THR A 257 -10.45 21.44 17.88
C THR A 257 -10.39 22.23 16.57
N ALA A 258 -9.22 22.31 15.94
CA ALA A 258 -9.02 22.97 14.65
C ALA A 258 -8.90 21.97 13.49
N ALA A 259 -8.86 20.66 13.76
CA ALA A 259 -8.67 19.63 12.76
C ALA A 259 -9.88 19.53 11.82
N LYS A 260 -9.66 19.60 10.50
CA LYS A 260 -10.70 19.55 9.47
C LYS A 260 -10.66 18.29 8.61
N ASP A 261 -9.53 17.60 8.61
CA ASP A 261 -9.30 16.39 7.82
C ASP A 261 -8.35 15.40 8.53
N ALA A 262 -8.01 14.32 7.85
CA ALA A 262 -7.14 13.27 8.37
C ALA A 262 -5.70 13.75 8.62
N PHE A 263 -5.19 14.68 7.80
CA PHE A 263 -3.85 15.25 7.98
C PHE A 263 -3.79 16.06 9.28
N ASP A 264 -4.78 16.92 9.49
CA ASP A 264 -4.87 17.76 10.70
C ASP A 264 -4.94 16.92 11.97
N ILE A 265 -5.74 15.84 11.97
CA ILE A 265 -5.81 14.90 13.10
C ILE A 265 -4.42 14.27 13.37
N ALA A 266 -3.69 13.88 12.33
CA ALA A 266 -2.38 13.26 12.49
C ALA A 266 -1.37 14.21 13.16
N VAL A 267 -1.36 15.49 12.77
CA VAL A 267 -0.43 16.48 13.30
C VAL A 267 -0.92 17.17 14.58
N ALA A 268 -2.16 16.97 15.01
CA ALA A 268 -2.65 17.51 16.28
C ALA A 268 -1.88 16.94 17.48
N ASN A 269 -1.58 17.77 18.49
CA ASN A 269 -0.80 17.39 19.68
C ASN A 269 -1.50 17.67 21.01
N LYS A 270 -2.58 18.42 21.03
CA LYS A 270 -3.32 18.74 22.25
C LYS A 270 -4.81 18.90 21.98
N LYS A 271 -5.60 19.01 23.04
CA LYS A 271 -7.01 19.34 23.04
C LYS A 271 -7.23 20.54 23.95
N GLU A 272 -7.91 21.56 23.46
CA GLU A 272 -8.44 22.65 24.25
C GLU A 272 -9.97 22.61 24.37
N GLY A 273 -10.64 21.70 23.66
CA GLY A 273 -12.08 21.50 23.65
C GLY A 273 -12.50 20.18 23.01
N ASN A 274 -13.69 20.12 22.49
CA ASN A 274 -14.18 18.95 21.73
C ASN A 274 -13.53 18.92 20.34
N ALA A 275 -13.46 17.73 19.72
CA ALA A 275 -13.04 17.61 18.33
C ALA A 275 -13.90 18.51 17.42
N HIS A 276 -13.28 19.06 16.37
CA HIS A 276 -13.94 19.96 15.41
C HIS A 276 -15.17 19.31 14.75
N ALA A 277 -16.18 20.12 14.46
CA ALA A 277 -17.43 19.65 13.84
C ALA A 277 -17.20 18.93 12.49
N ASP A 278 -16.19 19.36 11.74
CA ASP A 278 -15.88 18.80 10.41
C ASP A 278 -15.41 17.36 10.45
N VAL A 279 -14.89 16.87 11.58
CA VAL A 279 -14.32 15.52 11.71
C VAL A 279 -15.10 14.59 12.64
N ARG A 280 -15.75 15.11 13.69
CA ARG A 280 -16.32 14.31 14.77
C ARG A 280 -17.44 13.36 14.37
N GLU A 281 -18.10 13.60 13.24
CA GLU A 281 -19.19 12.77 12.70
C GLU A 281 -18.77 11.95 11.48
N LYS A 282 -17.46 11.97 11.11
CA LYS A 282 -16.91 11.26 9.95
C LYS A 282 -15.96 10.14 10.40
N GLY A 283 -16.48 8.93 10.51
CA GLY A 283 -15.70 7.77 10.94
C GLY A 283 -14.41 7.56 10.14
N PRO A 284 -14.45 7.58 8.79
CA PRO A 284 -13.27 7.41 7.96
C PRO A 284 -12.20 8.48 8.17
N VAL A 285 -12.59 9.74 8.36
CA VAL A 285 -11.64 10.85 8.59
C VAL A 285 -10.91 10.65 9.92
N ILE A 286 -11.65 10.27 10.97
CA ILE A 286 -11.05 9.96 12.28
C ILE A 286 -10.09 8.77 12.15
N ALA A 287 -10.56 7.65 11.57
CA ALA A 287 -9.75 6.45 11.41
C ALA A 287 -8.48 6.71 10.56
N ALA A 288 -8.61 7.48 9.48
CA ALA A 288 -7.50 7.88 8.63
C ALA A 288 -6.47 8.77 9.37
N GLY A 289 -6.93 9.74 10.12
CA GLY A 289 -6.07 10.61 10.93
C GLY A 289 -5.30 9.83 11.99
N LEU A 290 -5.97 8.90 12.69
CA LEU A 290 -5.33 8.01 13.65
C LEU A 290 -4.32 7.06 12.98
N ALA A 291 -4.62 6.53 11.79
CA ALA A 291 -3.70 5.69 11.01
C ALA A 291 -2.44 6.47 10.60
N LEU A 292 -2.61 7.66 10.03
CA LEU A 292 -1.50 8.54 9.65
C LEU A 292 -0.65 8.90 10.85
N LYS A 293 -1.28 9.26 12.00
CA LYS A 293 -0.57 9.54 13.26
C LYS A 293 0.23 8.35 13.76
N ALA A 294 -0.35 7.15 13.68
CA ALA A 294 0.30 5.92 14.11
C ALA A 294 1.45 5.48 13.18
N MET A 295 1.42 5.84 11.91
CA MET A 295 2.46 5.52 10.92
C MET A 295 3.55 6.60 10.82
N ALA A 296 3.21 7.87 11.04
CA ALA A 296 4.15 8.98 10.89
C ALA A 296 5.12 9.10 12.07
N LYS A 297 6.33 9.62 11.80
CA LYS A 297 7.36 9.90 12.79
C LYS A 297 6.82 10.76 13.93
N GLY A 298 7.13 10.38 15.17
CA GLY A 298 6.86 11.17 16.37
C GLY A 298 5.42 11.16 16.88
N GLY A 299 4.42 10.84 16.05
CA GLY A 299 3.01 10.88 16.43
C GLY A 299 2.66 9.90 17.56
N LYS A 300 1.99 10.38 18.61
CA LYS A 300 1.53 9.58 19.77
C LYS A 300 0.19 10.11 20.26
N LEU A 301 -0.66 9.22 20.78
CA LEU A 301 -1.87 9.60 21.48
C LEU A 301 -1.60 9.77 22.98
N ALA A 302 -2.37 10.64 23.64
CA ALA A 302 -2.29 10.85 25.07
C ALA A 302 -2.74 9.61 25.86
N THR A 303 -2.22 9.47 27.06
CA THR A 303 -2.72 8.50 28.07
C THR A 303 -2.91 9.18 29.40
N SER A 304 -3.82 8.64 30.22
CA SER A 304 -3.97 9.02 31.63
C SER A 304 -3.91 7.75 32.48
N ASN A 305 -3.77 7.92 33.80
CA ASN A 305 -3.78 6.78 34.74
C ASN A 305 -5.05 5.93 34.68
N ASN A 306 -6.14 6.46 34.17
CA ASN A 306 -7.42 5.78 34.00
C ASN A 306 -7.67 5.28 32.59
N ALA A 307 -6.75 5.49 31.66
CA ALA A 307 -6.90 5.05 30.29
C ALA A 307 -6.31 3.65 30.11
N PRO A 308 -7.07 2.73 29.54
CA PRO A 308 -6.49 1.45 29.14
C PRO A 308 -5.57 1.68 27.94
N LYS A 309 -4.29 1.88 28.22
CA LYS A 309 -3.21 2.05 27.21
C LYS A 309 -3.28 0.96 26.14
N ASP A 310 -3.59 -0.27 26.54
CA ASP A 310 -3.76 -1.41 25.65
C ASP A 310 -4.93 -1.21 24.69
N GLY A 311 -6.03 -0.60 25.14
CA GLY A 311 -7.17 -0.27 24.27
C GLY A 311 -6.82 0.77 23.21
N ILE A 312 -6.05 1.82 23.57
CA ILE A 312 -5.58 2.83 22.62
C ILE A 312 -4.64 2.19 21.59
N ASN A 313 -3.70 1.39 22.08
CA ASN A 313 -2.77 0.67 21.23
C ASN A 313 -3.48 -0.29 20.26
N ALA A 314 -4.52 -0.98 20.73
CA ALA A 314 -5.35 -1.85 19.89
C ALA A 314 -6.07 -1.08 18.78
N VAL A 315 -6.58 0.13 19.05
CA VAL A 315 -7.17 1.00 18.03
C VAL A 315 -6.13 1.40 17.00
N LEU A 316 -4.94 1.85 17.43
CA LEU A 316 -3.87 2.26 16.51
C LEU A 316 -3.42 1.10 15.61
N ILE A 317 -3.23 -0.09 16.16
CA ILE A 317 -2.94 -1.31 15.38
C ILE A 317 -4.07 -1.59 14.39
N GLY A 318 -5.32 -1.49 14.83
CA GLY A 318 -6.50 -1.76 14.00
C GLY A 318 -6.62 -0.82 12.80
N VAL A 319 -6.45 0.49 12.99
CA VAL A 319 -6.51 1.46 11.87
C VAL A 319 -5.35 1.29 10.90
N VAL A 320 -4.12 1.05 11.39
CA VAL A 320 -2.96 0.79 10.54
C VAL A 320 -3.15 -0.50 9.75
N SER A 321 -3.61 -1.58 10.39
CA SER A 321 -3.88 -2.85 9.72
C SER A 321 -4.88 -2.71 8.58
N LYS A 322 -6.01 -2.02 8.81
CA LYS A 322 -7.00 -1.76 7.75
C LYS A 322 -6.41 -0.96 6.59
N THR A 323 -5.62 0.06 6.91
CA THR A 323 -4.98 0.92 5.91
C THR A 323 -3.98 0.15 5.06
N VAL A 324 -3.05 -0.56 5.69
CA VAL A 324 -2.00 -1.34 5.01
C VAL A 324 -2.62 -2.46 4.16
N ASN A 325 -3.60 -3.18 4.69
CA ASN A 325 -4.29 -4.23 3.96
C ASN A 325 -4.99 -3.71 2.70
N GLU A 326 -5.64 -2.54 2.79
CA GLU A 326 -6.29 -1.95 1.62
C GLU A 326 -5.27 -1.45 0.60
N ILE A 327 -4.17 -0.82 1.04
CA ILE A 327 -3.07 -0.42 0.14
C ILE A 327 -2.56 -1.64 -0.64
N VAL A 328 -2.23 -2.72 0.05
CA VAL A 328 -1.70 -3.95 -0.56
C VAL A 328 -2.72 -4.61 -1.49
N SER A 329 -4.00 -4.67 -1.08
CA SER A 329 -5.09 -5.18 -1.93
C SER A 329 -5.27 -4.35 -3.19
N THR A 330 -5.19 -3.03 -3.07
CA THR A 330 -5.31 -2.09 -4.19
C THR A 330 -4.14 -2.27 -5.17
N ILE A 331 -2.91 -2.34 -4.68
CA ILE A 331 -1.74 -2.61 -5.51
C ILE A 331 -1.91 -3.92 -6.28
N ARG A 332 -2.29 -4.99 -5.58
CA ARG A 332 -2.49 -6.31 -6.22
C ARG A 332 -3.51 -6.25 -7.34
N LYS A 333 -4.71 -5.73 -7.07
CA LYS A 333 -5.77 -5.61 -8.08
C LYS A 333 -5.33 -4.81 -9.30
N THR A 334 -4.57 -3.74 -9.05
CA THR A 334 -4.06 -2.85 -10.11
C THR A 334 -3.04 -3.57 -11.00
N VAL A 335 -2.07 -4.26 -10.41
CA VAL A 335 -1.07 -5.04 -11.17
C VAL A 335 -1.73 -6.18 -11.95
N ASP A 336 -2.61 -6.94 -11.31
CA ASP A 336 -3.36 -8.03 -11.98
C ASP A 336 -4.16 -7.50 -13.18
N LYS A 337 -4.80 -6.33 -13.04
CA LYS A 337 -5.56 -5.69 -14.13
C LYS A 337 -4.65 -5.29 -15.29
N CYS A 338 -3.52 -4.62 -14.99
CA CYS A 338 -2.55 -4.21 -16.01
C CYS A 338 -2.04 -5.42 -16.81
N LEU A 339 -1.64 -6.48 -16.13
CA LEU A 339 -1.12 -7.69 -16.78
C LEU A 339 -2.19 -8.41 -17.59
N LYS A 340 -3.43 -8.44 -17.06
CA LYS A 340 -4.57 -9.02 -17.79
C LYS A 340 -4.88 -8.23 -19.07
N ASP A 341 -4.88 -6.91 -19.02
CA ASP A 341 -5.18 -6.08 -20.18
C ASP A 341 -4.16 -6.26 -21.30
N ILE A 342 -2.87 -6.41 -20.92
CA ILE A 342 -1.80 -6.71 -21.89
C ILE A 342 -2.01 -8.10 -22.49
N ASP A 343 -2.26 -9.12 -21.66
CA ASP A 343 -2.48 -10.50 -22.13
C ASP A 343 -3.69 -10.58 -23.09
N ASP A 344 -4.80 -9.94 -22.72
CA ASP A 344 -6.00 -9.86 -23.56
C ASP A 344 -5.72 -9.14 -24.90
N CYS A 345 -4.86 -8.11 -24.88
CA CYS A 345 -4.46 -7.38 -26.09
C CYS A 345 -3.60 -8.23 -27.04
N ILE A 346 -2.68 -9.03 -26.48
CA ILE A 346 -1.79 -9.91 -27.24
C ILE A 346 -2.55 -11.09 -27.83
N LYS A 347 -3.49 -11.69 -27.08
CA LYS A 347 -4.24 -12.89 -27.48
C LYS A 347 -5.39 -12.64 -28.45
N LYS A 348 -5.83 -11.41 -28.66
CA LYS A 348 -6.84 -11.09 -29.67
C LYS A 348 -6.25 -11.30 -31.06
N ASP A 349 -6.40 -12.53 -31.56
CA ASP A 349 -5.90 -12.99 -32.86
C ASP A 349 -6.63 -12.27 -34.02
N PRO A 350 -5.90 -11.72 -35.01
CA PRO A 350 -6.51 -11.19 -36.23
C PRO A 350 -7.06 -12.26 -37.17
N SER A 351 -6.77 -13.54 -36.94
CA SER A 351 -7.18 -14.61 -37.84
C SER A 351 -8.66 -14.99 -37.69
N SER A 352 -9.40 -14.54 -36.67
CA SER A 352 -10.81 -14.80 -36.49
C SER A 352 -11.75 -13.92 -37.33
N GLU A 353 -11.25 -12.77 -37.88
CA GLU A 353 -12.07 -11.88 -38.72
C GLU A 353 -12.06 -12.22 -40.21
N VAL A 354 -11.26 -13.20 -40.67
CA VAL A 354 -11.16 -13.56 -42.12
C VAL A 354 -12.11 -14.69 -42.53
N LYS A 355 -12.96 -15.21 -41.63
CA LYS A 355 -13.91 -16.30 -41.99
C LYS A 355 -15.38 -15.88 -41.99
N SER A 356 -15.69 -14.67 -42.43
CA SER A 356 -17.07 -14.30 -42.79
C SER A 356 -17.07 -13.29 -43.93
N LYS A 357 -16.71 -13.73 -45.13
CA LYS A 357 -17.17 -13.21 -46.43
C LYS A 357 -17.35 -14.32 -47.40
#